data_bce4baa35c454cd7b763f8ec1bd71dbe
#
_entry.id   bce4baa35c454cd7b763f8ec1bd71dbe
#
_cell.length_a   1.000
_cell.length_b   1.000
_cell.length_c   1.000
_cell.angle_alpha   90.00
_cell.angle_beta   90.00
_cell.angle_gamma   90.00
#
_symmetry.space_group_name_H-M   'P 1'
#
loop_
_entity.id
_entity.type
_entity.pdbx_description
1 polymer ?
#
loop_
_entity_poly.entity_id
_entity_poly.type
_entity_poly.pdbx_seq_one_letter_code
_entity_poly.pdbx_strand_id
1 'polypeptide(L)'
;MKLLIAYDGSRCAEAALDDLTHAGLPRKGEALVMSVAEVWLPPPPPSSYEIVEMAVKAKGPLALERQYMAGSQAVKEADELAAGAAARFRANFPEWTVKHEAVWGSPNWELFSKATEWSADLIVVGSHGRTGLSRLFLGSISQWLLNEARCSVRVARGKVDEPDFPVRLIVGLDGSKNADAAVTEIARRNWPEKSEVRVVVVDQPLEPTVVGEFIPRISESVAESNAEESEHSKKLAETAAARLRRKGIHATAVVKIGDPKNVLVKFAEEWRADCIFLGATGLTNRLERFLLGSVAGAVAARAHCSVEIVRRKKIRGKANRNGHG
;
A
#
# COMPACT_ATOMS: atom_id res chain seq x y z
N MET A 1 16.08 -1.33 1.11
CA MET A 1 14.62 -1.46 0.99
C MET A 1 14.30 -2.77 0.33
N LYS A 2 13.33 -3.51 0.86
CA LYS A 2 12.83 -4.76 0.28
C LYS A 2 11.42 -4.55 -0.25
N LEU A 3 11.26 -4.69 -1.55
CA LEU A 3 10.04 -4.42 -2.30
C LEU A 3 9.44 -5.72 -2.84
N LEU A 4 8.24 -6.08 -2.42
CA LEU A 4 7.46 -7.19 -3.00
C LEU A 4 6.46 -6.61 -4.00
N ILE A 5 6.55 -7.03 -5.24
CA ILE A 5 5.67 -6.62 -6.33
C ILE A 5 4.76 -7.79 -6.68
N ALA A 6 3.46 -7.65 -6.40
CA ALA A 6 2.46 -8.61 -6.82
C ALA A 6 2.09 -8.37 -8.29
N TYR A 7 2.25 -9.39 -9.12
CA TYR A 7 2.05 -9.25 -10.55
C TYR A 7 1.26 -10.42 -11.12
N ASP A 8 0.16 -10.12 -11.80
CA ASP A 8 -0.74 -11.11 -12.40
C ASP A 8 -0.90 -10.95 -13.93
N GLY A 9 -0.14 -10.03 -14.55
CA GLY A 9 -0.24 -9.71 -15.96
C GLY A 9 -1.46 -8.87 -16.34
N SER A 10 -2.26 -8.41 -15.37
CA SER A 10 -3.37 -7.51 -15.64
C SER A 10 -2.88 -6.10 -15.99
N ARG A 11 -3.75 -5.30 -16.63
CA ARG A 11 -3.46 -3.88 -16.90
C ARG A 11 -3.15 -3.08 -15.64
N CYS A 12 -3.74 -3.44 -14.50
CA CYS A 12 -3.48 -2.78 -13.23
C CYS A 12 -2.12 -3.19 -12.66
N ALA A 13 -1.68 -4.43 -12.87
CA ALA A 13 -0.34 -4.87 -12.49
C ALA A 13 0.74 -4.21 -13.37
N GLU A 14 0.47 -4.04 -14.67
CA GLU A 14 1.33 -3.26 -15.56
C GLU A 14 1.45 -1.81 -15.11
N ALA A 15 0.31 -1.14 -14.84
CA ALA A 15 0.30 0.21 -14.32
C ALA A 15 1.02 0.32 -12.96
N ALA A 16 1.01 -0.75 -12.15
CA ALA A 16 1.74 -0.78 -10.89
C ALA A 16 3.26 -0.80 -11.09
N LEU A 17 3.76 -1.48 -12.12
CA LEU A 17 5.18 -1.43 -12.46
C LEU A 17 5.60 -0.04 -12.95
N ASP A 18 4.79 0.58 -13.79
CA ASP A 18 5.07 1.93 -14.31
C ASP A 18 5.04 2.97 -13.19
N ASP A 19 4.07 2.89 -12.28
CA ASP A 19 3.93 3.76 -11.11
C ASP A 19 5.17 3.76 -10.18
N LEU A 20 5.97 2.69 -10.19
CA LEU A 20 7.17 2.60 -9.36
C LEU A 20 8.26 3.59 -9.76
N THR A 21 8.30 4.06 -11.00
CA THR A 21 9.22 5.13 -11.44
C THR A 21 8.91 6.46 -10.74
N HIS A 22 7.65 6.66 -10.32
CA HIS A 22 7.18 7.83 -9.57
C HIS A 22 7.00 7.55 -8.07
N ALA A 23 7.46 6.39 -7.57
CA ALA A 23 7.34 6.04 -6.15
C ALA A 23 8.49 6.58 -5.28
N GLY A 24 9.43 7.31 -5.85
CA GLY A 24 10.58 7.86 -5.13
C GLY A 24 11.47 6.78 -4.52
N LEU A 25 11.61 5.63 -5.16
CA LEU A 25 12.38 4.51 -4.64
C LEU A 25 13.87 4.89 -4.45
N PRO A 26 14.56 4.33 -3.45
CA PRO A 26 15.98 4.55 -3.27
C PRO A 26 16.78 3.97 -4.45
N ARG A 27 17.97 4.49 -4.70
CA ARG A 27 18.84 4.04 -5.81
C ARG A 27 19.15 2.54 -5.73
N LYS A 28 19.25 1.97 -4.52
CA LYS A 28 19.57 0.56 -4.29
C LYS A 28 18.53 -0.11 -3.39
N GLY A 29 18.24 -1.37 -3.69
CA GLY A 29 17.33 -2.17 -2.91
C GLY A 29 17.25 -3.61 -3.42
N GLU A 30 16.36 -4.37 -2.83
CA GLU A 30 16.01 -5.71 -3.25
C GLU A 30 14.54 -5.71 -3.68
N ALA A 31 14.26 -6.22 -4.86
CA ALA A 31 12.90 -6.42 -5.36
C ALA A 31 12.62 -7.90 -5.61
N LEU A 32 11.45 -8.34 -5.23
CA LEU A 32 10.89 -9.64 -5.55
C LEU A 32 9.59 -9.44 -6.31
N VAL A 33 9.57 -9.84 -7.58
CA VAL A 33 8.34 -9.89 -8.36
C VAL A 33 7.72 -11.26 -8.17
N MET A 34 6.47 -11.30 -7.72
CA MET A 34 5.79 -12.53 -7.39
C MET A 34 4.47 -12.65 -8.15
N SER A 35 4.32 -13.76 -8.87
CA SER A 35 3.06 -14.18 -9.50
C SER A 35 2.51 -15.40 -8.78
N VAL A 36 1.20 -15.45 -8.59
CA VAL A 36 0.53 -16.57 -7.95
C VAL A 36 -0.47 -17.18 -8.93
N ALA A 37 -0.27 -18.46 -9.26
CA ALA A 37 -1.24 -19.22 -10.01
C ALA A 37 -2.37 -19.67 -9.08
N GLU A 38 -3.60 -19.22 -9.34
CA GLU A 38 -4.79 -19.59 -8.57
C GLU A 38 -5.25 -21.01 -8.94
N VAL A 39 -4.41 -21.99 -8.65
CA VAL A 39 -4.72 -23.40 -8.89
C VAL A 39 -4.47 -24.16 -7.61
N TRP A 40 -5.28 -25.21 -7.40
CA TRP A 40 -4.99 -26.16 -6.36
C TRP A 40 -4.23 -27.32 -6.97
N LEU A 41 -2.97 -27.47 -6.61
CA LEU A 41 -2.19 -28.66 -6.93
C LEU A 41 -2.23 -29.56 -5.72
N PRO A 42 -2.53 -30.86 -5.88
CA PRO A 42 -2.29 -31.81 -4.82
C PRO A 42 -0.80 -31.81 -4.47
N PRO A 43 -0.42 -32.10 -3.22
CA PRO A 43 0.99 -32.19 -2.85
C PRO A 43 1.74 -33.09 -3.85
N PRO A 44 2.97 -32.74 -4.23
CA PRO A 44 3.76 -33.57 -5.13
C PRO A 44 3.80 -34.98 -4.53
N PRO A 45 3.56 -36.01 -5.34
CA PRO A 45 3.58 -37.37 -4.85
C PRO A 45 4.96 -37.68 -4.25
N PRO A 46 5.01 -38.34 -3.08
CA PRO A 46 6.26 -38.57 -2.35
C PRO A 46 7.27 -39.46 -3.09
N SER A 47 6.82 -40.24 -4.06
CA SER A 47 7.69 -41.02 -4.96
C SER A 47 6.92 -41.47 -6.19
N SER A 48 7.64 -41.83 -7.27
CA SER A 48 7.04 -42.41 -8.48
C SER A 48 6.27 -43.71 -8.21
N TYR A 49 6.52 -44.41 -7.11
CA TYR A 49 5.85 -45.65 -6.70
C TYR A 49 4.47 -45.39 -6.11
N GLU A 50 4.32 -44.32 -5.31
CA GLU A 50 3.03 -43.95 -4.70
C GLU A 50 2.05 -43.35 -5.72
N ILE A 51 2.55 -42.77 -6.80
CA ILE A 51 1.69 -42.28 -7.94
C ILE A 51 0.94 -43.47 -8.54
N VAL A 52 1.63 -44.58 -8.77
CA VAL A 52 1.03 -45.80 -9.36
C VAL A 52 0.00 -46.39 -8.42
N GLU A 53 0.26 -46.42 -7.13
CA GLU A 53 -0.64 -46.96 -6.12
C GLU A 53 -1.89 -46.10 -5.88
N MET A 54 -1.72 -44.76 -5.86
CA MET A 54 -2.84 -43.79 -5.80
C MET A 54 -3.67 -43.82 -7.11
N ALA A 55 -3.02 -43.93 -8.25
CA ALA A 55 -3.69 -44.02 -9.56
C ALA A 55 -4.52 -45.33 -9.70
N VAL A 56 -4.07 -46.42 -9.11
CA VAL A 56 -4.79 -47.69 -9.11
C VAL A 56 -5.98 -47.68 -8.13
N LYS A 57 -5.88 -46.94 -7.02
CA LYS A 57 -6.95 -46.84 -6.02
C LYS A 57 -8.00 -45.76 -6.35
N ALA A 58 -7.65 -44.70 -7.10
CA ALA A 58 -8.57 -43.66 -7.54
C ALA A 58 -9.24 -44.07 -8.87
N LYS A 59 -10.56 -44.21 -8.86
CA LYS A 59 -11.37 -44.44 -10.09
C LYS A 59 -11.31 -43.20 -11.02
N GLY A 60 -10.11 -42.85 -11.58
CA GLY A 60 -9.96 -41.72 -12.48
C GLY A 60 -8.53 -41.18 -12.62
N PRO A 61 -7.53 -42.01 -12.99
CA PRO A 61 -6.14 -41.54 -13.11
C PRO A 61 -5.97 -40.40 -14.12
N LEU A 62 -6.72 -40.37 -15.21
CA LEU A 62 -6.66 -39.33 -16.25
C LEU A 62 -7.14 -37.92 -15.79
N ALA A 63 -8.08 -37.84 -14.85
CA ALA A 63 -8.58 -36.57 -14.37
C ALA A 63 -7.58 -35.87 -13.45
N LEU A 64 -6.93 -36.62 -12.55
CA LEU A 64 -5.90 -36.11 -11.63
C LEU A 64 -4.65 -35.69 -12.40
N GLU A 65 -4.23 -36.50 -13.38
CA GLU A 65 -3.10 -36.21 -14.25
C GLU A 65 -3.35 -34.91 -15.08
N ARG A 66 -4.54 -34.78 -15.68
CA ARG A 66 -4.92 -33.55 -16.40
C ARG A 66 -4.93 -32.32 -15.50
N GLN A 67 -5.42 -32.45 -14.27
CA GLN A 67 -5.44 -31.37 -13.29
C GLN A 67 -4.02 -30.97 -12.89
N TYR A 68 -3.14 -31.94 -12.68
CA TYR A 68 -1.74 -31.70 -12.36
C TYR A 68 -1.00 -31.03 -13.51
N MET A 69 -1.20 -31.51 -14.74
CA MET A 69 -0.61 -30.91 -15.95
C MET A 69 -1.10 -29.46 -16.14
N ALA A 70 -2.39 -29.22 -16.02
CA ALA A 70 -2.96 -27.87 -16.11
C ALA A 70 -2.42 -26.93 -15.03
N GLY A 71 -2.30 -27.43 -13.80
CA GLY A 71 -1.74 -26.66 -12.69
C GLY A 71 -0.26 -26.35 -12.88
N SER A 72 0.53 -27.30 -13.35
CA SER A 72 1.95 -27.11 -13.66
C SER A 72 2.14 -26.10 -14.79
N GLN A 73 1.27 -26.13 -15.81
CA GLN A 73 1.28 -25.17 -16.88
C GLN A 73 0.95 -23.74 -16.37
N ALA A 74 -0.05 -23.60 -15.50
CA ALA A 74 -0.42 -22.32 -14.90
C ALA A 74 0.73 -21.72 -14.06
N VAL A 75 1.48 -22.54 -13.32
CA VAL A 75 2.66 -22.08 -12.58
C VAL A 75 3.77 -21.62 -13.53
N LYS A 76 3.98 -22.34 -14.64
CA LYS A 76 4.96 -21.94 -15.66
C LYS A 76 4.59 -20.59 -16.30
N GLU A 77 3.34 -20.40 -16.64
CA GLU A 77 2.85 -19.13 -17.17
C GLU A 77 3.01 -17.99 -16.16
N ALA A 78 2.74 -18.25 -14.87
CA ALA A 78 2.97 -17.31 -13.80
C ALA A 78 4.46 -16.96 -13.64
N ASP A 79 5.37 -17.92 -13.83
CA ASP A 79 6.82 -17.68 -13.80
C ASP A 79 7.29 -16.82 -14.97
N GLU A 80 6.80 -17.08 -16.18
CA GLU A 80 7.09 -16.27 -17.35
C GLU A 80 6.61 -14.82 -17.16
N LEU A 81 5.42 -14.62 -16.58
CA LEU A 81 4.88 -13.30 -16.25
C LEU A 81 5.78 -12.59 -15.22
N ALA A 82 6.13 -13.28 -14.13
CA ALA A 82 6.98 -12.72 -13.07
C ALA A 82 8.38 -12.37 -13.59
N ALA A 83 8.97 -13.23 -14.45
CA ALA A 83 10.26 -13.01 -15.08
C ALA A 83 10.26 -11.79 -16.00
N GLY A 84 9.22 -11.65 -16.83
CA GLY A 84 9.05 -10.49 -17.72
C GLY A 84 8.91 -9.17 -16.94
N ALA A 85 8.09 -9.16 -15.90
CA ALA A 85 7.93 -8.01 -15.02
C ALA A 85 9.23 -7.66 -14.26
N ALA A 86 9.97 -8.67 -13.80
CA ALA A 86 11.27 -8.48 -13.15
C ALA A 86 12.31 -7.88 -14.12
N ALA A 87 12.29 -8.29 -15.38
CA ALA A 87 13.16 -7.73 -16.40
C ALA A 87 12.86 -6.24 -16.67
N ARG A 88 11.56 -5.87 -16.77
CA ARG A 88 11.13 -4.47 -16.90
C ARG A 88 11.53 -3.63 -15.68
N PHE A 89 11.30 -4.14 -14.47
CA PHE A 89 11.71 -3.42 -13.24
C PHE A 89 13.23 -3.21 -13.24
N ARG A 90 14.03 -4.22 -13.59
CA ARG A 90 15.51 -4.12 -13.65
C ARG A 90 15.98 -3.08 -14.67
N ALA A 91 15.28 -2.93 -15.78
CA ALA A 91 15.61 -1.93 -16.78
C ALA A 91 15.48 -0.49 -16.23
N ASN A 92 14.44 -0.23 -15.42
CA ASN A 92 14.22 1.08 -14.80
C ASN A 92 15.05 1.29 -13.53
N PHE A 93 15.47 0.21 -12.85
CA PHE A 93 16.19 0.25 -11.58
C PHE A 93 17.45 -0.64 -11.63
N PRO A 94 18.48 -0.28 -12.41
CA PRO A 94 19.64 -1.16 -12.68
C PRO A 94 20.50 -1.46 -11.46
N GLU A 95 20.44 -0.62 -10.42
CA GLU A 95 21.19 -0.84 -9.17
C GLU A 95 20.45 -1.72 -8.14
N TRP A 96 19.25 -2.21 -8.48
CA TRP A 96 18.48 -3.10 -7.61
C TRP A 96 18.80 -4.56 -7.85
N THR A 97 18.85 -5.35 -6.77
CA THR A 97 18.87 -6.81 -6.86
C THR A 97 17.44 -7.30 -7.09
N VAL A 98 17.14 -7.81 -8.28
CA VAL A 98 15.79 -8.19 -8.68
C VAL A 98 15.68 -9.69 -8.84
N LYS A 99 14.75 -10.30 -8.13
CA LYS A 99 14.35 -11.71 -8.24
C LYS A 99 12.91 -11.82 -8.71
N HIS A 100 12.55 -12.95 -9.26
CA HIS A 100 11.16 -13.33 -9.52
C HIS A 100 10.86 -14.68 -8.89
N GLU A 101 9.59 -14.93 -8.65
CA GLU A 101 9.10 -16.17 -8.07
C GLU A 101 7.66 -16.40 -8.52
N ALA A 102 7.36 -17.62 -8.92
CA ALA A 102 5.99 -18.06 -9.15
C ALA A 102 5.64 -19.16 -8.17
N VAL A 103 4.45 -19.07 -7.60
CA VAL A 103 3.90 -20.08 -6.69
C VAL A 103 2.45 -20.38 -7.08
N TRP A 104 1.92 -21.48 -6.55
CA TRP A 104 0.51 -21.81 -6.66
C TRP A 104 -0.19 -21.64 -5.30
N GLY A 105 -1.46 -21.33 -5.32
CA GLY A 105 -2.26 -21.20 -4.12
C GLY A 105 -3.17 -19.97 -4.12
N SER A 106 -3.51 -19.50 -2.93
CA SER A 106 -4.30 -18.29 -2.75
C SER A 106 -3.40 -17.04 -2.79
N PRO A 107 -3.57 -16.12 -3.75
CA PRO A 107 -2.73 -14.94 -3.88
C PRO A 107 -2.64 -14.11 -2.59
N ASN A 108 -3.76 -13.97 -1.87
CA ASN A 108 -3.80 -13.25 -0.60
C ASN A 108 -2.80 -13.84 0.40
N TRP A 109 -2.85 -15.15 0.58
CA TRP A 109 -2.04 -15.85 1.56
C TRP A 109 -0.57 -15.94 1.15
N GLU A 110 -0.30 -16.26 -0.12
CA GLU A 110 1.06 -16.41 -0.63
C GLU A 110 1.83 -15.09 -0.59
N LEU A 111 1.21 -14.00 -1.02
CA LEU A 111 1.81 -12.66 -0.96
C LEU A 111 2.07 -12.20 0.48
N PHE A 112 1.12 -12.44 1.38
CA PHE A 112 1.27 -12.10 2.80
C PHE A 112 2.38 -12.90 3.47
N SER A 113 2.38 -14.21 3.25
CA SER A 113 3.38 -15.12 3.82
C SER A 113 4.77 -14.75 3.35
N LYS A 114 4.95 -14.56 2.04
CA LYS A 114 6.21 -14.14 1.46
C LYS A 114 6.67 -12.78 1.97
N ALA A 115 5.78 -11.79 2.03
CA ALA A 115 6.11 -10.47 2.57
C ALA A 115 6.56 -10.53 4.02
N THR A 116 5.93 -11.42 4.82
CA THR A 116 6.26 -11.59 6.24
C THR A 116 7.59 -12.32 6.42
N GLU A 117 7.79 -13.45 5.72
CA GLU A 117 9.00 -14.26 5.75
C GLU A 117 10.22 -13.45 5.29
N TRP A 118 10.09 -12.83 4.13
CA TRP A 118 11.16 -12.03 3.55
C TRP A 118 11.37 -10.68 4.25
N SER A 119 10.47 -10.31 5.17
CA SER A 119 10.46 -9.03 5.89
C SER A 119 10.42 -7.84 4.92
N ALA A 120 9.51 -7.86 3.96
CA ALA A 120 9.30 -6.78 3.01
C ALA A 120 9.09 -5.44 3.72
N ASP A 121 9.56 -4.36 3.10
CA ASP A 121 9.31 -2.99 3.55
C ASP A 121 8.02 -2.45 2.96
N LEU A 122 7.77 -2.82 1.70
CA LEU A 122 6.63 -2.36 0.92
C LEU A 122 6.13 -3.50 0.02
N ILE A 123 4.81 -3.69 0.00
CA ILE A 123 4.11 -4.49 -1.00
C ILE A 123 3.51 -3.52 -2.02
N VAL A 124 3.67 -3.80 -3.30
CA VAL A 124 3.04 -3.06 -4.40
C VAL A 124 2.07 -3.97 -5.12
N VAL A 125 0.85 -3.48 -5.28
CA VAL A 125 -0.23 -4.19 -5.97
C VAL A 125 -0.96 -3.24 -6.91
N GLY A 126 -1.52 -3.77 -7.99
CA GLY A 126 -2.49 -3.06 -8.81
C GLY A 126 -3.80 -2.82 -8.03
N SER A 127 -4.60 -1.87 -8.47
CA SER A 127 -5.91 -1.61 -7.83
C SER A 127 -6.92 -2.74 -8.05
N HIS A 128 -6.79 -3.48 -9.17
CA HIS A 128 -7.64 -4.61 -9.54
C HIS A 128 -6.78 -5.68 -10.22
N GLY A 129 -7.28 -6.93 -10.21
CA GLY A 129 -6.71 -8.03 -10.99
C GLY A 129 -7.38 -8.20 -12.37
N ARG A 130 -7.22 -9.38 -12.97
CA ARG A 130 -7.69 -9.72 -14.32
C ARG A 130 -9.20 -9.57 -14.53
N THR A 131 -10.01 -9.68 -13.46
CA THR A 131 -11.48 -9.69 -13.52
C THR A 131 -12.12 -8.34 -13.18
N GLY A 132 -11.36 -7.30 -12.93
CA GLY A 132 -11.86 -6.00 -12.48
C GLY A 132 -12.61 -5.24 -13.56
N LEU A 133 -13.92 -5.07 -13.40
CA LEU A 133 -14.82 -4.38 -14.33
C LEU A 133 -15.02 -2.89 -14.03
N SER A 134 -14.62 -2.39 -12.86
CA SER A 134 -14.91 -1.03 -12.42
C SER A 134 -13.71 -0.35 -11.78
N ARG A 135 -13.41 0.87 -12.23
CA ARG A 135 -12.34 1.72 -11.66
C ARG A 135 -12.63 2.23 -10.25
N LEU A 136 -13.84 2.03 -9.73
CA LEU A 136 -14.31 2.57 -8.45
C LEU A 136 -14.21 1.59 -7.29
N PHE A 137 -13.81 0.34 -7.53
CA PHE A 137 -13.69 -0.66 -6.48
C PHE A 137 -12.26 -1.17 -6.36
N LEU A 138 -11.84 -1.46 -5.16
CA LEU A 138 -10.57 -2.08 -4.86
C LEU A 138 -10.69 -3.60 -5.04
N GLY A 139 -9.72 -4.22 -5.70
CA GLY A 139 -9.68 -5.68 -5.84
C GLY A 139 -9.55 -6.39 -4.49
N SER A 140 -10.09 -7.61 -4.39
CA SER A 140 -10.09 -8.40 -3.15
C SER A 140 -8.69 -8.61 -2.57
N ILE A 141 -7.69 -8.87 -3.43
CA ILE A 141 -6.29 -9.06 -3.01
C ILE A 141 -5.74 -7.76 -2.42
N SER A 142 -5.92 -6.64 -3.10
CA SER A 142 -5.43 -5.33 -2.64
C SER A 142 -6.11 -4.91 -1.35
N GLN A 143 -7.42 -5.10 -1.24
CA GLN A 143 -8.18 -4.82 -0.02
C GLN A 143 -7.73 -5.71 1.15
N TRP A 144 -7.52 -7.00 0.89
CA TRP A 144 -7.06 -7.94 1.91
C TRP A 144 -5.66 -7.59 2.40
N LEU A 145 -4.71 -7.31 1.49
CA LEU A 145 -3.35 -6.90 1.85
C LEU A 145 -3.32 -5.58 2.61
N LEU A 146 -4.18 -4.63 2.27
CA LEU A 146 -4.31 -3.38 3.03
C LEU A 146 -4.76 -3.62 4.47
N ASN A 147 -5.55 -4.66 4.75
CA ASN A 147 -5.96 -5.00 6.11
C ASN A 147 -4.88 -5.81 6.85
N GLU A 148 -4.35 -6.84 6.23
CA GLU A 148 -3.57 -7.88 6.90
C GLU A 148 -2.05 -7.68 6.86
N ALA A 149 -1.51 -6.99 5.84
CA ALA A 149 -0.07 -6.84 5.69
C ALA A 149 0.58 -6.17 6.90
N ARG A 150 1.77 -6.64 7.26
CA ARG A 150 2.56 -6.11 8.37
C ARG A 150 3.56 -5.02 7.98
N CYS A 151 3.71 -4.79 6.69
CA CYS A 151 4.51 -3.72 6.08
C CYS A 151 3.62 -2.73 5.35
N SER A 152 4.20 -1.67 4.81
CA SER A 152 3.49 -0.71 3.99
C SER A 152 2.92 -1.37 2.73
N VAL A 153 1.80 -0.86 2.23
CA VAL A 153 1.16 -1.34 1.01
C VAL A 153 0.87 -0.16 0.10
N ARG A 154 1.34 -0.23 -1.14
CA ARG A 154 1.04 0.71 -2.21
C ARG A 154 0.05 0.07 -3.17
N VAL A 155 -1.12 0.68 -3.28
CA VAL A 155 -2.09 0.36 -4.31
C VAL A 155 -1.86 1.33 -5.46
N ALA A 156 -1.30 0.81 -6.52
CA ALA A 156 -0.93 1.62 -7.66
C ALA A 156 -2.11 1.85 -8.60
N ARG A 157 -2.23 3.08 -9.07
CA ARG A 157 -3.23 3.57 -10.02
C ARG A 157 -2.63 4.64 -10.90
N GLY A 158 -3.27 4.86 -12.03
CA GLY A 158 -2.89 5.93 -12.94
C GLY A 158 -1.98 5.44 -14.07
N LYS A 159 -1.74 6.34 -14.99
CA LYS A 159 -0.73 6.21 -16.03
C LYS A 159 0.44 7.09 -15.65
N VAL A 160 1.62 6.58 -15.81
CA VAL A 160 2.86 7.35 -15.71
C VAL A 160 3.16 7.83 -17.12
N ASP A 161 3.05 9.14 -17.34
CA ASP A 161 3.24 9.70 -18.69
C ASP A 161 4.74 9.78 -19.05
N GLU A 162 5.62 10.15 -18.09
CA GLU A 162 7.08 10.20 -18.29
C GLU A 162 7.83 9.93 -16.97
N PRO A 163 8.96 9.18 -16.97
CA PRO A 163 9.66 8.78 -15.74
C PRO A 163 10.25 9.92 -14.91
N ASP A 164 10.65 11.03 -15.56
CA ASP A 164 11.34 12.17 -14.91
C ASP A 164 10.41 13.36 -14.61
N PHE A 165 9.09 13.16 -14.72
CA PHE A 165 8.14 14.25 -14.46
C PHE A 165 8.05 14.54 -12.95
N PRO A 166 7.89 15.81 -12.54
CA PRO A 166 7.69 16.17 -11.14
C PRO A 166 6.48 15.47 -10.54
N VAL A 167 6.66 14.83 -9.39
CA VAL A 167 5.60 14.07 -8.72
C VAL A 167 4.84 14.95 -7.72
N ARG A 168 3.53 14.89 -7.75
CA ARG A 168 2.63 15.59 -6.83
C ARG A 168 2.12 14.63 -5.75
N LEU A 169 2.53 14.88 -4.53
CA LEU A 169 2.24 14.02 -3.39
C LEU A 169 1.30 14.71 -2.40
N ILE A 170 0.34 13.96 -1.89
CA ILE A 170 -0.42 14.37 -0.72
C ILE A 170 -0.02 13.46 0.44
N VAL A 171 0.18 14.05 1.62
CA VAL A 171 0.25 13.30 2.87
C VAL A 171 -0.85 13.78 3.80
N GLY A 172 -1.73 12.88 4.19
CA GLY A 172 -2.79 13.16 5.16
C GLY A 172 -2.29 12.98 6.59
N LEU A 173 -2.51 13.98 7.43
CA LEU A 173 -2.14 13.98 8.84
C LEU A 173 -3.35 14.14 9.74
N ASP A 174 -3.30 13.40 10.85
CA ASP A 174 -4.26 13.47 11.96
C ASP A 174 -3.57 13.55 13.32
N GLY A 175 -2.27 13.84 13.34
CA GLY A 175 -1.46 13.86 14.56
C GLY A 175 -1.05 12.47 15.10
N SER A 176 -1.48 11.38 14.46
CA SER A 176 -1.10 10.03 14.87
C SER A 176 0.36 9.71 14.53
N LYS A 177 0.95 8.76 15.28
CA LYS A 177 2.30 8.27 15.00
C LYS A 177 2.42 7.57 13.64
N ASN A 178 1.33 7.03 13.11
CA ASN A 178 1.33 6.39 11.80
C ASN A 178 1.28 7.41 10.67
N ALA A 179 0.53 8.51 10.84
CA ALA A 179 0.57 9.63 9.91
C ALA A 179 1.95 10.30 9.89
N ASP A 180 2.61 10.46 11.04
CA ASP A 180 4.00 10.93 11.11
C ASP A 180 4.99 9.99 10.41
N ALA A 181 4.74 8.68 10.45
CA ALA A 181 5.54 7.71 9.70
C ALA A 181 5.41 7.90 8.18
N ALA A 182 4.23 8.32 7.69
CA ALA A 182 4.04 8.62 6.27
C ALA A 182 4.89 9.84 5.83
N VAL A 183 4.95 10.89 6.65
CA VAL A 183 5.86 12.04 6.41
C VAL A 183 7.33 11.59 6.44
N THR A 184 7.69 10.70 7.38
CA THR A 184 9.05 10.16 7.47
C THR A 184 9.42 9.36 6.24
N GLU A 185 8.47 8.58 5.72
CA GLU A 185 8.69 7.76 4.52
C GLU A 185 8.93 8.64 3.29
N ILE A 186 8.11 9.67 3.07
CA ILE A 186 8.33 10.66 2.00
C ILE A 186 9.71 11.31 2.12
N ALA A 187 10.11 11.71 3.35
CA ALA A 187 11.39 12.36 3.60
C ALA A 187 12.64 11.49 3.34
N ARG A 188 12.47 10.16 3.26
CA ARG A 188 13.56 9.19 3.02
C ARG A 188 13.74 8.81 1.57
N ARG A 189 12.77 9.13 0.71
CA ARG A 189 12.74 8.71 -0.69
C ARG A 189 13.43 9.71 -1.59
N ASN A 190 13.78 9.23 -2.78
CA ASN A 190 14.37 10.04 -3.85
C ASN A 190 13.26 10.46 -4.81
N TRP A 191 12.90 11.71 -4.76
CA TRP A 191 11.88 12.24 -5.67
C TRP A 191 12.54 12.94 -6.86
N PRO A 192 11.92 12.92 -8.05
CA PRO A 192 12.33 13.75 -9.17
C PRO A 192 12.40 15.24 -8.77
N GLU A 193 13.26 15.98 -9.44
CA GLU A 193 13.34 17.43 -9.23
C GLU A 193 11.99 18.11 -9.41
N LYS A 194 11.74 19.17 -8.65
CA LYS A 194 10.49 19.95 -8.67
C LYS A 194 9.25 19.17 -8.19
N SER A 195 9.41 17.96 -7.64
CA SER A 195 8.29 17.25 -7.01
C SER A 195 7.74 18.05 -5.82
N GLU A 196 6.43 18.04 -5.67
CA GLU A 196 5.72 18.84 -4.67
C GLU A 196 4.97 17.93 -3.68
N VAL A 197 4.96 18.33 -2.42
CA VAL A 197 4.19 17.63 -1.36
C VAL A 197 3.19 18.59 -0.75
N ARG A 198 1.93 18.21 -0.69
CA ARG A 198 0.92 18.88 0.10
C ARG A 198 0.67 18.09 1.38
N VAL A 199 0.99 18.71 2.50
CA VAL A 199 0.75 18.18 3.85
C VAL A 199 -0.65 18.64 4.26
N VAL A 200 -1.59 17.70 4.31
CA VAL A 200 -3.02 18.00 4.47
C VAL A 200 -3.51 17.53 5.83
N VAL A 201 -4.05 18.45 6.60
CA VAL A 201 -4.87 18.19 7.78
C VAL A 201 -6.31 18.54 7.46
N VAL A 202 -7.25 17.71 7.87
CA VAL A 202 -8.67 17.95 7.64
C VAL A 202 -9.37 18.11 8.96
N ASP A 203 -9.85 19.33 9.22
CA ASP A 203 -10.62 19.68 10.40
C ASP A 203 -12.06 19.26 10.24
N GLN A 204 -12.64 18.78 11.33
CA GLN A 204 -14.05 18.49 11.47
C GLN A 204 -14.61 19.39 12.59
N PRO A 205 -14.97 20.64 12.27
CA PRO A 205 -15.46 21.56 13.29
C PRO A 205 -16.69 21.00 13.98
N LEU A 206 -16.76 21.24 15.28
CA LEU A 206 -17.95 20.94 16.05
C LEU A 206 -19.09 21.85 15.59
N GLU A 207 -20.23 21.28 15.26
CA GLU A 207 -21.44 22.04 15.02
C GLU A 207 -22.23 22.14 16.32
N PRO A 208 -22.72 23.34 16.71
CA PRO A 208 -23.63 23.47 17.83
C PRO A 208 -24.85 22.58 17.59
N THR A 209 -25.30 21.86 18.60
CA THR A 209 -26.60 21.20 18.52
C THR A 209 -27.73 22.26 18.37
N VAL A 210 -28.84 21.89 17.74
CA VAL A 210 -29.97 22.82 17.51
C VAL A 210 -30.37 23.58 18.78
N VAL A 211 -30.22 22.97 19.95
CA VAL A 211 -30.46 23.63 21.25
C VAL A 211 -29.34 24.57 21.64
N GLY A 212 -28.09 24.20 21.29
CA GLY A 212 -26.88 24.98 21.59
C GLY A 212 -26.76 26.26 20.75
N GLU A 213 -27.35 26.31 19.57
CA GLU A 213 -27.37 27.53 18.74
C GLU A 213 -28.10 28.71 19.41
N PHE A 214 -29.10 28.40 20.28
CA PHE A 214 -29.87 29.39 20.99
C PHE A 214 -29.29 29.77 22.38
N ILE A 215 -28.20 29.14 22.79
CA ILE A 215 -27.49 29.41 24.04
C ILE A 215 -26.14 30.07 23.76
N PRO A 216 -26.01 31.41 23.91
CA PRO A 216 -24.78 32.13 23.52
C PRO A 216 -23.51 31.55 24.10
N ARG A 217 -23.48 31.14 25.36
CA ARG A 217 -22.29 30.54 26.00
C ARG A 217 -21.85 29.22 25.37
N ILE A 218 -22.77 28.43 24.85
CA ILE A 218 -22.45 27.18 24.18
C ILE A 218 -21.87 27.46 22.79
N SER A 219 -22.47 28.38 22.06
CA SER A 219 -21.98 28.77 20.72
C SER A 219 -20.60 29.45 20.78
N GLU A 220 -20.35 30.29 21.78
CA GLU A 220 -19.03 30.89 22.03
C GLU A 220 -17.97 29.82 22.36
N SER A 221 -18.29 28.90 23.27
CA SER A 221 -17.37 27.79 23.64
C SER A 221 -17.07 26.87 22.46
N VAL A 222 -18.06 26.58 21.61
CA VAL A 222 -17.84 25.78 20.38
C VAL A 222 -16.98 26.55 19.38
N ALA A 223 -17.19 27.85 19.22
CA ALA A 223 -16.39 28.69 18.34
C ALA A 223 -14.92 28.77 18.81
N GLU A 224 -14.70 28.96 20.11
CA GLU A 224 -13.36 28.95 20.72
C GLU A 224 -12.66 27.61 20.51
N SER A 225 -13.35 26.48 20.78
CA SER A 225 -12.80 25.14 20.59
C SER A 225 -12.44 24.87 19.12
N ASN A 226 -13.28 25.30 18.18
CA ASN A 226 -13.00 25.15 16.75
C ASN A 226 -11.81 26.03 16.30
N ALA A 227 -11.66 27.22 16.88
CA ALA A 227 -10.51 28.08 16.61
C ALA A 227 -9.18 27.49 17.13
N GLU A 228 -9.20 26.92 18.33
CA GLU A 228 -8.03 26.24 18.91
C GLU A 228 -7.64 25.01 18.09
N GLU A 229 -8.60 24.18 17.67
CA GLU A 229 -8.37 23.00 16.84
C GLU A 229 -7.80 23.41 15.46
N SER A 230 -8.35 24.45 14.84
CA SER A 230 -7.83 24.96 13.56
C SER A 230 -6.38 25.47 13.68
N GLU A 231 -6.04 26.16 14.76
CA GLU A 231 -4.67 26.60 15.02
C GLU A 231 -3.72 25.41 15.27
N HIS A 232 -4.19 24.42 16.00
CA HIS A 232 -3.45 23.17 16.20
C HIS A 232 -3.18 22.45 14.87
N SER A 233 -4.18 22.33 14.03
CA SER A 233 -4.07 21.71 12.68
C SER A 233 -3.11 22.46 11.78
N LYS A 234 -3.14 23.78 11.77
CA LYS A 234 -2.15 24.62 11.03
C LYS A 234 -0.74 24.34 11.52
N LYS A 235 -0.52 24.34 12.83
CA LYS A 235 0.79 24.07 13.44
C LYS A 235 1.28 22.65 13.11
N LEU A 236 0.38 21.66 13.15
CA LEU A 236 0.69 20.27 12.81
C LEU A 236 1.14 20.16 11.35
N ALA A 237 0.35 20.70 10.42
CA ALA A 237 0.65 20.68 9.00
C ALA A 237 1.97 21.41 8.68
N GLU A 238 2.16 22.61 9.27
CA GLU A 238 3.36 23.41 9.05
C GLU A 238 4.62 22.74 9.60
N THR A 239 4.54 22.12 10.78
CA THR A 239 5.66 21.39 11.38
C THR A 239 6.12 20.26 10.47
N ALA A 240 5.19 19.50 9.91
CA ALA A 240 5.49 18.41 9.00
C ALA A 240 6.03 18.93 7.65
N ALA A 241 5.44 19.99 7.08
CA ALA A 241 5.93 20.62 5.85
C ALA A 241 7.34 21.19 6.02
N ALA A 242 7.62 21.84 7.14
CA ALA A 242 8.96 22.34 7.46
C ALA A 242 10.00 21.23 7.57
N ARG A 243 9.58 20.03 8.08
CA ARG A 243 10.46 18.85 8.13
C ARG A 243 10.83 18.35 6.74
N LEU A 244 9.87 18.33 5.80
CA LEU A 244 10.11 17.95 4.41
C LEU A 244 10.99 18.97 3.68
N ARG A 245 10.73 20.28 3.87
CA ARG A 245 11.54 21.36 3.28
C ARG A 245 13.00 21.29 3.73
N ARG A 246 13.27 20.95 5.01
CA ARG A 246 14.64 20.71 5.52
C ARG A 246 15.35 19.52 4.83
N LYS A 247 14.61 18.65 4.15
CA LYS A 247 15.14 17.57 3.33
C LYS A 247 15.24 17.91 1.84
N GLY A 248 15.03 19.18 1.48
CA GLY A 248 15.08 19.65 0.09
C GLY A 248 13.81 19.37 -0.72
N ILE A 249 12.72 18.94 -0.07
CA ILE A 249 11.46 18.64 -0.74
C ILE A 249 10.55 19.87 -0.70
N HIS A 250 9.98 20.26 -1.83
CA HIS A 250 8.98 21.34 -1.88
C HIS A 250 7.70 20.90 -1.17
N ALA A 251 7.42 21.45 0.00
CA ALA A 251 6.27 21.06 0.80
C ALA A 251 5.45 22.27 1.28
N THR A 252 4.13 22.17 1.14
CA THR A 252 3.17 23.19 1.56
C THR A 252 2.18 22.60 2.55
N ALA A 253 1.94 23.33 3.65
CA ALA A 253 0.92 22.99 4.65
C ALA A 253 -0.46 23.42 4.14
N VAL A 254 -1.45 22.56 4.26
CA VAL A 254 -2.83 22.78 3.83
C VAL A 254 -3.78 22.30 4.92
N VAL A 255 -4.68 23.16 5.37
CA VAL A 255 -5.79 22.79 6.23
C VAL A 255 -7.07 22.87 5.42
N LYS A 256 -7.89 21.87 5.50
CA LYS A 256 -9.21 21.76 4.87
C LYS A 256 -10.27 21.46 5.91
N ILE A 257 -11.51 21.76 5.61
CA ILE A 257 -12.66 21.49 6.49
C ILE A 257 -13.54 20.46 5.82
N GLY A 258 -14.03 19.47 6.59
CA GLY A 258 -15.01 18.48 6.15
C GLY A 258 -14.67 17.04 6.55
N ASP A 259 -15.31 16.06 5.91
CA ASP A 259 -15.00 14.65 6.12
C ASP A 259 -13.68 14.27 5.41
N PRO A 260 -12.64 13.83 6.14
CA PRO A 260 -11.33 13.53 5.58
C PRO A 260 -11.37 12.49 4.47
N LYS A 261 -12.32 11.55 4.49
CA LYS A 261 -12.49 10.53 3.44
C LYS A 261 -12.85 11.13 2.09
N ASN A 262 -13.66 12.19 2.11
CA ASN A 262 -14.13 12.89 0.92
C ASN A 262 -13.15 13.98 0.50
N VAL A 263 -12.67 14.76 1.48
CA VAL A 263 -11.78 15.91 1.25
C VAL A 263 -10.47 15.47 0.60
N LEU A 264 -9.83 14.41 1.12
CA LEU A 264 -8.55 13.93 0.58
C LEU A 264 -8.68 13.42 -0.86
N VAL A 265 -9.74 12.66 -1.17
CA VAL A 265 -9.98 12.14 -2.51
C VAL A 265 -10.25 13.29 -3.50
N LYS A 266 -11.16 14.20 -3.15
CA LYS A 266 -11.50 15.35 -3.99
C LYS A 266 -10.30 16.27 -4.21
N PHE A 267 -9.55 16.58 -3.16
CA PHE A 267 -8.37 17.42 -3.26
C PHE A 267 -7.26 16.78 -4.10
N ALA A 268 -7.09 15.47 -4.02
CA ALA A 268 -6.15 14.73 -4.88
C ALA A 268 -6.55 14.84 -6.36
N GLU A 269 -7.82 14.74 -6.67
CA GLU A 269 -8.35 14.89 -8.03
C GLU A 269 -8.17 16.32 -8.55
N GLU A 270 -8.59 17.33 -7.77
CA GLU A 270 -8.48 18.75 -8.13
C GLU A 270 -7.02 19.18 -8.37
N TRP A 271 -6.10 18.70 -7.53
CA TRP A 271 -4.69 19.03 -7.63
C TRP A 271 -3.92 18.08 -8.57
N ARG A 272 -4.58 17.06 -9.12
CA ARG A 272 -3.96 16.01 -9.95
C ARG A 272 -2.77 15.37 -9.25
N ALA A 273 -2.99 14.91 -8.02
CA ALA A 273 -1.97 14.21 -7.26
C ALA A 273 -1.66 12.85 -7.88
N ASP A 274 -0.38 12.47 -7.88
CA ASP A 274 0.08 11.17 -8.36
C ASP A 274 -0.04 10.11 -7.25
N CYS A 275 0.14 10.51 -5.99
CA CYS A 275 0.02 9.59 -4.86
C CYS A 275 -0.44 10.29 -3.59
N ILE A 276 -1.27 9.56 -2.82
CA ILE A 276 -1.65 9.92 -1.45
C ILE A 276 -0.94 8.99 -0.48
N PHE A 277 -0.24 9.55 0.50
CA PHE A 277 0.38 8.84 1.61
C PHE A 277 -0.46 8.98 2.87
N LEU A 278 -0.79 7.87 3.51
CA LEU A 278 -1.58 7.84 4.75
C LEU A 278 -0.96 6.86 5.75
N GLY A 279 -1.13 7.16 7.04
CA GLY A 279 -0.89 6.18 8.08
C GLY A 279 -1.95 5.07 8.06
N ALA A 280 -1.57 3.85 8.41
CA ALA A 280 -2.50 2.72 8.42
C ALA A 280 -3.66 2.88 9.42
N THR A 281 -3.40 3.52 10.58
CA THR A 281 -4.40 3.78 11.62
C THR A 281 -4.23 5.20 12.18
N GLY A 282 -5.35 5.84 12.51
CA GLY A 282 -5.37 7.17 13.11
C GLY A 282 -5.32 7.18 14.64
N LEU A 283 -5.66 8.33 15.24
CA LEU A 283 -5.62 8.56 16.70
C LEU A 283 -6.57 7.68 17.49
N THR A 284 -7.73 7.34 16.93
CA THR A 284 -8.82 6.65 17.64
C THR A 284 -8.59 5.15 17.87
N ASN A 285 -7.73 4.50 17.07
CA ASN A 285 -7.52 3.04 17.12
C ASN A 285 -6.20 2.68 17.84
N ARG A 286 -6.08 2.99 19.13
CA ARG A 286 -4.88 2.68 19.91
C ARG A 286 -4.70 1.20 20.26
N LEU A 287 -5.76 0.41 20.27
CA LEU A 287 -5.75 -0.97 20.79
C LEU A 287 -5.57 -2.05 19.70
N GLU A 288 -5.91 -1.78 18.45
CA GLU A 288 -5.84 -2.78 17.39
C GLU A 288 -4.77 -2.43 16.35
N ARG A 289 -3.58 -2.99 16.57
CA ARG A 289 -2.35 -2.68 15.82
C ARG A 289 -2.32 -3.14 14.35
N PHE A 290 -3.36 -3.81 13.88
CA PHE A 290 -3.42 -4.41 12.55
C PHE A 290 -4.63 -3.97 11.71
N LEU A 291 -5.57 -3.20 12.25
CA LEU A 291 -6.72 -2.75 11.49
C LEU A 291 -6.37 -1.54 10.61
N LEU A 292 -6.92 -1.54 9.42
CA LEU A 292 -6.90 -0.39 8.51
C LEU A 292 -7.87 0.67 9.02
N GLY A 293 -7.40 1.90 9.19
CA GLY A 293 -8.24 3.03 9.58
C GLY A 293 -9.31 3.33 8.53
N SER A 294 -10.46 3.82 8.98
CA SER A 294 -11.60 4.09 8.10
C SER A 294 -11.29 5.13 7.01
N VAL A 295 -10.45 6.13 7.29
CA VAL A 295 -10.00 7.11 6.31
C VAL A 295 -9.06 6.46 5.30
N ALA A 296 -8.03 5.74 5.77
CA ALA A 296 -7.07 5.05 4.93
C ALA A 296 -7.75 4.07 3.97
N GLY A 297 -8.68 3.24 4.48
CA GLY A 297 -9.45 2.30 3.66
C GLY A 297 -10.34 3.00 2.63
N ALA A 298 -11.05 4.05 3.03
CA ALA A 298 -11.92 4.79 2.14
C ALA A 298 -11.16 5.52 1.03
N VAL A 299 -10.02 6.15 1.35
CA VAL A 299 -9.16 6.81 0.36
C VAL A 299 -8.54 5.78 -0.57
N ALA A 300 -8.00 4.67 -0.05
CA ALA A 300 -7.46 3.59 -0.86
C ALA A 300 -8.49 2.99 -1.83
N ALA A 301 -9.76 2.92 -1.45
CA ALA A 301 -10.82 2.43 -2.32
C ALA A 301 -11.23 3.42 -3.42
N ARG A 302 -11.24 4.74 -3.13
CA ARG A 302 -11.90 5.75 -3.97
C ARG A 302 -10.96 6.69 -4.71
N ALA A 303 -9.69 6.79 -4.32
CA ALA A 303 -8.75 7.70 -4.99
C ALA A 303 -8.52 7.32 -6.45
N HIS A 304 -8.36 8.32 -7.31
CA HIS A 304 -8.04 8.13 -8.73
C HIS A 304 -6.53 7.95 -8.99
N CYS A 305 -5.71 8.35 -8.04
CA CYS A 305 -4.25 8.21 -8.04
C CYS A 305 -3.80 7.04 -7.14
N SER A 306 -2.52 6.75 -7.15
CA SER A 306 -1.91 5.76 -6.27
C SER A 306 -2.10 6.12 -4.79
N VAL A 307 -2.23 5.12 -3.93
CA VAL A 307 -2.35 5.32 -2.48
C VAL A 307 -1.35 4.41 -1.77
N GLU A 308 -0.54 5.01 -0.92
CA GLU A 308 0.38 4.26 -0.09
C GLU A 308 -0.01 4.35 1.39
N ILE A 309 -0.32 3.20 1.95
CA ILE A 309 -0.65 3.07 3.37
C ILE A 309 0.61 2.67 4.12
N VAL A 310 1.12 3.61 4.89
CA VAL A 310 2.39 3.45 5.61
C VAL A 310 2.17 2.81 6.97
N ARG A 311 2.92 1.74 7.22
CA ARG A 311 2.98 1.05 8.51
C ARG A 311 4.36 1.20 9.14
N ARG A 312 4.38 1.51 10.43
CA ARG A 312 5.62 1.58 11.18
C ARG A 312 6.24 0.18 11.33
N LYS A 313 7.48 0.02 10.91
CA LYS A 313 8.23 -1.18 11.30
C LYS A 313 8.38 -1.24 12.81
N LYS A 314 8.06 -2.39 13.41
CA LYS A 314 8.52 -2.68 14.76
C LYS A 314 10.05 -2.77 14.70
N ILE A 315 10.74 -1.88 15.42
CA ILE A 315 12.15 -2.14 15.75
C ILE A 315 12.12 -3.45 16.55
N ARG A 316 12.64 -4.54 15.99
CA ARG A 316 12.88 -5.76 16.76
C ARG A 316 13.81 -5.35 17.91
N GLY A 317 13.26 -5.24 19.11
CA GLY A 317 14.05 -5.11 20.32
C GLY A 317 15.09 -6.22 20.31
N LYS A 318 16.36 -5.87 20.55
CA LYS A 318 17.41 -6.84 20.83
C LYS A 318 16.84 -7.83 21.84
N ALA A 319 16.71 -9.08 21.43
CA ALA A 319 16.38 -10.16 22.34
C ALA A 319 17.40 -10.07 23.48
N ASN A 320 16.90 -9.85 24.69
CA ASN A 320 17.69 -9.85 25.91
C ASN A 320 18.33 -11.23 26.02
N ARG A 321 19.59 -11.33 25.59
CA ARG A 321 20.46 -12.46 25.93
C ARG A 321 20.90 -12.25 27.37
N ASN A 322 19.99 -12.36 28.30
CA ASN A 322 20.38 -12.63 29.66
C ASN A 322 20.37 -14.15 29.83
N GLY A 323 21.56 -14.71 29.69
CA GLY A 323 21.85 -16.06 30.08
C GLY A 323 21.59 -16.25 31.55
N HIS A 324 21.05 -17.37 31.88
CA HIS A 324 21.22 -17.96 33.18
C HIS A 324 22.58 -18.65 33.17
N GLY A 325 23.48 -18.11 34.01
CA GLY A 325 24.60 -18.83 34.53
C GLY A 325 24.15 -19.81 35.61
#